data_887e57c79d2dd8bcde35449eea134613
#
_entry.id   887e57c79d2dd8bcde35449eea134613
#
_cell.length_a   1.000
_cell.length_b   1.000
_cell.length_c   1.000
_cell.angle_alpha   90.00
_cell.angle_beta   90.00
_cell.angle_gamma   90.00
#
_symmetry.space_group_name_H-M   'P 1'
#
loop_
_entity.id
_entity.type
_entity.pdbx_description
1 polymer ?
#
loop_
_entity_poly.entity_id
_entity_poly.type
_entity_poly.pdbx_seq_one_letter_code
_entity_poly.pdbx_strand_id
1 'polypeptide(L)'
;MHPTLLLRAAAAVVSSSSFSCQTGDAIAPPASEPIPVATTNRPALPGEVLPVAQVTAGGSTIVFLVKREGYCMSVSASLSREPRDLAVIGRAYVAPAGCDSPARRSVIEYSGTIRVLEPGDYQVRIFDAEGNGTPHLIESTIVKVSF
;
A
#
# COMPACT_ATOMS: atom_id res chain seq x y z
N MET A 1 16.53 -59.35 43.37
CA MET A 1 15.47 -58.61 42.71
C MET A 1 15.85 -57.15 42.68
N HIS A 2 16.35 -56.65 41.52
CA HIS A 2 16.67 -55.23 41.33
C HIS A 2 15.68 -54.62 40.37
N PRO A 3 14.96 -53.53 40.68
CA PRO A 3 14.20 -52.80 39.67
C PRO A 3 15.11 -51.81 38.97
N THR A 4 15.23 -51.95 37.67
CA THR A 4 15.93 -51.04 36.76
C THR A 4 15.12 -49.78 36.54
N LEU A 5 15.70 -48.64 36.97
CA LEU A 5 15.12 -47.30 36.73
C LEU A 5 15.42 -46.91 35.24
N LEU A 6 14.41 -46.81 34.42
CA LEU A 6 14.46 -46.27 33.10
C LEU A 6 14.37 -44.75 33.17
N LEU A 7 15.48 -44.06 32.93
CA LEU A 7 15.55 -42.62 32.80
C LEU A 7 15.09 -42.23 31.38
N ARG A 8 13.90 -41.66 31.25
CA ARG A 8 13.45 -41.04 29.99
C ARG A 8 14.03 -39.64 29.88
N ALA A 9 14.95 -39.48 28.96
CA ALA A 9 15.43 -38.17 28.53
C ALA A 9 14.37 -37.51 27.64
N ALA A 10 13.77 -36.42 28.11
CA ALA A 10 12.93 -35.54 27.29
C ALA A 10 13.82 -34.64 26.45
N ALA A 11 13.86 -34.86 25.16
CA ALA A 11 14.51 -33.96 24.23
C ALA A 11 13.60 -32.76 24.00
N ALA A 12 14.00 -31.60 24.49
CA ALA A 12 13.34 -30.33 24.17
C ALA A 12 13.74 -29.92 22.76
N VAL A 13 12.78 -29.98 21.84
CA VAL A 13 12.92 -29.44 20.49
C VAL A 13 12.77 -27.93 20.60
N VAL A 14 13.87 -27.23 20.55
CA VAL A 14 13.86 -25.76 20.40
C VAL A 14 13.58 -25.46 18.93
N SER A 15 12.33 -25.11 18.62
CA SER A 15 11.96 -24.59 17.31
C SER A 15 12.50 -23.18 17.17
N SER A 16 13.62 -23.03 16.51
CA SER A 16 14.16 -21.76 16.07
C SER A 16 13.26 -21.22 14.96
N SER A 17 12.35 -20.30 15.30
CA SER A 17 11.61 -19.53 14.31
C SER A 17 12.57 -18.56 13.64
N SER A 18 13.11 -18.95 12.52
CA SER A 18 13.87 -18.05 11.63
C SER A 18 12.89 -17.03 11.09
N PHE A 19 12.91 -15.82 11.63
CA PHE A 19 12.31 -14.66 10.97
C PHE A 19 13.16 -14.37 9.73
N SER A 20 12.79 -14.98 8.62
CA SER A 20 13.30 -14.61 7.32
C SER A 20 12.71 -13.24 6.98
N CYS A 21 13.52 -12.19 7.05
CA CYS A 21 13.22 -10.93 6.38
C CYS A 21 13.24 -11.21 4.88
N GLN A 22 12.10 -11.65 4.35
CA GLN A 22 11.92 -11.70 2.91
C GLN A 22 11.74 -10.25 2.43
N THR A 23 12.80 -9.66 1.92
CA THR A 23 12.77 -8.52 1.00
C THR A 23 12.26 -8.99 -0.36
N GLY A 24 11.08 -9.62 -0.39
CA GLY A 24 10.35 -9.89 -1.60
C GLY A 24 9.41 -8.71 -1.85
N ASP A 25 9.22 -8.33 -3.10
CA ASP A 25 8.22 -7.35 -3.48
C ASP A 25 6.88 -7.73 -2.82
N ALA A 26 6.34 -6.82 -1.98
CA ALA A 26 5.09 -7.09 -1.31
C ALA A 26 3.99 -7.27 -2.36
N ILE A 27 3.31 -8.41 -2.31
CA ILE A 27 2.22 -8.71 -3.23
C ILE A 27 0.99 -7.94 -2.77
N ALA A 28 0.38 -7.18 -3.69
CA ALA A 28 -0.86 -6.50 -3.41
C ALA A 28 -1.99 -7.51 -3.20
N PRO A 29 -2.78 -7.38 -2.13
CA PRO A 29 -3.94 -8.23 -1.93
C PRO A 29 -5.03 -7.91 -2.96
N PRO A 30 -5.97 -8.82 -3.23
CA PRO A 30 -7.12 -8.53 -4.06
C PRO A 30 -7.95 -7.41 -3.42
N ALA A 31 -8.19 -6.33 -4.17
CA ALA A 31 -8.98 -5.19 -3.73
C ALA A 31 -10.32 -5.19 -4.45
N SER A 32 -11.40 -4.99 -3.71
CA SER A 32 -12.78 -5.07 -4.20
C SER A 32 -13.61 -3.80 -3.97
N GLU A 33 -13.18 -2.93 -3.06
CA GLU A 33 -13.89 -1.70 -2.72
C GLU A 33 -13.34 -0.53 -3.55
N PRO A 34 -14.11 0.06 -4.50
CA PRO A 34 -13.65 1.23 -5.22
C PRO A 34 -13.60 2.45 -4.30
N ILE A 35 -12.57 3.26 -4.44
CA ILE A 35 -12.42 4.52 -3.72
C ILE A 35 -12.49 5.68 -4.72
N PRO A 36 -13.34 6.68 -4.49
CA PRO A 36 -13.31 7.91 -5.27
C PRO A 36 -11.98 8.63 -5.05
N VAL A 37 -11.35 9.09 -6.13
CA VAL A 37 -10.11 9.85 -6.07
C VAL A 37 -10.27 11.19 -6.77
N ALA A 38 -9.67 12.23 -6.19
CA ALA A 38 -9.47 13.51 -6.83
C ALA A 38 -8.10 13.52 -7.51
N THR A 39 -8.05 13.94 -8.77
CA THR A 39 -6.84 13.90 -9.58
C THR A 39 -6.49 15.28 -10.08
N THR A 40 -5.22 15.65 -9.98
CA THR A 40 -4.65 16.88 -10.56
C THR A 40 -3.39 16.58 -11.34
N ASN A 41 -3.06 17.45 -12.29
CA ASN A 41 -1.83 17.35 -13.09
C ASN A 41 -1.02 18.61 -12.92
N ARG A 42 0.30 18.47 -12.85
CA ARG A 42 1.24 19.58 -12.83
C ARG A 42 2.57 19.21 -13.50
N PRO A 43 3.38 20.18 -13.90
CA PRO A 43 4.75 19.91 -14.28
C PRO A 43 5.55 19.30 -13.12
N ALA A 44 6.47 18.37 -13.41
CA ALA A 44 7.41 17.87 -12.43
C ALA A 44 8.41 18.95 -12.02
N LEU A 45 8.76 18.99 -10.74
CA LEU A 45 9.84 19.83 -10.25
C LEU A 45 11.20 19.23 -10.64
N PRO A 46 12.25 20.06 -10.83
CA PRO A 46 13.59 19.55 -11.08
C PRO A 46 14.05 18.60 -9.98
N GLY A 47 14.49 17.39 -10.35
CA GLY A 47 14.96 16.39 -9.41
C GLY A 47 13.88 15.69 -8.58
N GLU A 48 12.61 15.91 -8.87
CA GLU A 48 11.50 15.25 -8.17
C GLU A 48 11.54 13.73 -8.37
N VAL A 49 11.56 12.99 -7.27
CA VAL A 49 11.58 11.52 -7.28
C VAL A 49 10.15 11.00 -7.15
N LEU A 50 9.74 10.14 -8.06
CA LEU A 50 8.40 9.56 -8.16
C LEU A 50 8.50 8.03 -8.41
N PRO A 51 7.52 7.23 -7.98
CA PRO A 51 6.32 7.63 -7.24
C PRO A 51 6.60 7.85 -5.75
N VAL A 52 5.77 8.65 -5.11
CA VAL A 52 5.73 8.82 -3.65
C VAL A 52 4.29 8.86 -3.15
N ALA A 53 4.08 8.42 -1.93
CA ALA A 53 2.78 8.51 -1.28
C ALA A 53 2.91 9.07 0.13
N GLN A 54 1.85 9.70 0.60
CA GLN A 54 1.70 10.20 1.96
C GLN A 54 0.37 9.72 2.51
N VAL A 55 0.36 9.36 3.79
CA VAL A 55 -0.83 8.91 4.49
C VAL A 55 -0.94 9.69 5.79
N THR A 56 -2.11 10.24 6.04
CA THR A 56 -2.43 10.97 7.26
C THR A 56 -3.76 10.50 7.84
N ALA A 57 -3.90 10.57 9.16
CA ALA A 57 -5.17 10.27 9.82
C ALA A 57 -5.71 11.52 10.49
N GLY A 58 -7.03 11.68 10.46
CA GLY A 58 -7.74 12.77 11.13
C GLY A 58 -9.16 12.34 11.47
N GLY A 59 -9.51 12.35 12.78
CA GLY A 59 -10.79 11.82 13.23
C GLY A 59 -10.98 10.37 12.78
N SER A 60 -12.12 10.07 12.21
CA SER A 60 -12.48 8.73 11.71
C SER A 60 -12.02 8.47 10.25
N THR A 61 -11.12 9.28 9.72
CA THR A 61 -10.70 9.18 8.32
C THR A 61 -9.19 9.04 8.18
N ILE A 62 -8.79 8.29 7.16
CA ILE A 62 -7.42 8.19 6.70
C ILE A 62 -7.39 8.77 5.29
N VAL A 63 -6.52 9.74 5.06
CA VAL A 63 -6.34 10.39 3.76
C VAL A 63 -5.02 9.93 3.16
N PHE A 64 -5.04 9.52 1.91
CA PHE A 64 -3.84 9.24 1.15
C PHE A 64 -3.67 10.22 -0.01
N LEU A 65 -2.43 10.54 -0.31
CA LEU A 65 -2.02 11.33 -1.46
C LEU A 65 -0.89 10.58 -2.18
N VAL A 66 -1.06 10.36 -3.46
CA VAL A 66 -0.05 9.72 -4.30
C VAL A 66 0.37 10.71 -5.39
N LYS A 67 1.67 10.78 -5.62
CA LYS A 67 2.28 11.52 -6.73
C LYS A 67 3.03 10.53 -7.60
N ARG A 68 2.71 10.51 -8.87
CA ARG A 68 3.35 9.63 -9.85
C ARG A 68 3.67 10.39 -11.13
N GLU A 69 4.62 9.88 -11.89
CA GLU A 69 4.87 10.39 -13.23
C GLU A 69 3.75 9.94 -14.17
N GLY A 70 3.27 10.85 -14.98
CA GLY A 70 2.25 10.56 -15.97
C GLY A 70 1.63 11.82 -16.55
N TYR A 71 1.00 11.65 -17.70
CA TYR A 71 0.29 12.72 -18.39
C TYR A 71 -0.92 12.15 -19.10
N CYS A 72 -2.03 12.89 -19.03
CA CYS A 72 -3.25 12.50 -19.70
C CYS A 72 -3.70 11.06 -19.37
N MET A 73 -3.63 10.73 -18.10
CA MET A 73 -4.05 9.42 -17.59
C MET A 73 -5.31 9.58 -16.75
N SER A 74 -6.17 8.59 -16.78
CA SER A 74 -7.23 8.41 -15.79
C SER A 74 -6.71 7.55 -14.65
N VAL A 75 -7.08 7.89 -13.43
CA VAL A 75 -6.69 7.13 -12.24
C VAL A 75 -7.93 6.55 -11.57
N SER A 76 -7.85 5.28 -11.23
CA SER A 76 -8.80 4.61 -10.35
C SER A 76 -8.07 4.09 -9.12
N ALA A 77 -8.76 4.02 -7.99
CA ALA A 77 -8.23 3.40 -6.78
C ALA A 77 -9.22 2.41 -6.20
N SER A 78 -8.69 1.35 -5.62
CA SER A 78 -9.46 0.33 -4.92
C SER A 78 -8.82 0.00 -3.59
N LEU A 79 -9.64 -0.45 -2.65
CA LEU A 79 -9.25 -0.78 -1.28
C LEU A 79 -9.45 -2.26 -1.01
N SER A 80 -8.43 -2.90 -0.45
CA SER A 80 -8.57 -4.14 0.29
C SER A 80 -8.62 -3.80 1.77
N ARG A 81 -9.66 -4.27 2.44
CA ARG A 81 -9.92 -3.95 3.84
C ARG A 81 -9.87 -5.21 4.70
N GLU A 82 -8.82 -5.31 5.49
CA GLU A 82 -8.70 -6.24 6.61
C GLU A 82 -8.91 -5.46 7.93
N PRO A 83 -9.16 -6.10 9.07
CA PRO A 83 -9.53 -5.37 10.30
C PRO A 83 -8.60 -4.22 10.69
N ARG A 84 -7.30 -4.37 10.52
CA ARG A 84 -6.28 -3.36 10.85
C ARG A 84 -5.24 -3.16 9.75
N ASP A 85 -5.46 -3.74 8.58
CA ASP A 85 -4.59 -3.66 7.42
C ASP A 85 -5.40 -3.17 6.22
N LEU A 86 -5.05 -2.01 5.71
CA LEU A 86 -5.70 -1.35 4.60
C LEU A 86 -4.71 -1.26 3.44
N ALA A 87 -5.05 -1.83 2.30
CA ALA A 87 -4.23 -1.72 1.10
C ALA A 87 -4.97 -0.95 0.02
N VAL A 88 -4.42 0.18 -0.38
CA VAL A 88 -4.91 0.98 -1.51
C VAL A 88 -4.12 0.60 -2.74
N ILE A 89 -4.82 0.30 -3.83
CA ILE A 89 -4.23 0.01 -5.12
C ILE A 89 -4.68 1.07 -6.11
N GLY A 90 -3.78 1.98 -6.45
CA GLY A 90 -3.99 2.99 -7.49
C GLY A 90 -3.56 2.46 -8.84
N ARG A 91 -4.38 2.68 -9.87
CA ARG A 91 -4.09 2.30 -11.24
C ARG A 91 -4.27 3.49 -12.17
N ALA A 92 -3.25 3.78 -12.93
CA ALA A 92 -3.29 4.83 -13.95
C ALA A 92 -3.39 4.21 -15.33
N TYR A 93 -4.36 4.67 -16.11
CA TYR A 93 -4.60 4.21 -17.47
C TYR A 93 -4.33 5.35 -18.44
N VAL A 94 -3.57 5.06 -19.48
CA VAL A 94 -3.34 6.01 -20.56
C VAL A 94 -4.68 6.32 -21.24
N ALA A 95 -5.00 7.61 -21.37
CA ALA A 95 -6.21 8.02 -22.06
C ALA A 95 -6.16 7.59 -23.54
N PRO A 96 -7.29 7.22 -24.14
CA PRO A 96 -7.36 7.02 -25.57
C PRO A 96 -6.96 8.30 -26.31
N ALA A 97 -6.48 8.17 -27.55
CA ALA A 97 -5.89 9.21 -28.40
C ALA A 97 -6.53 10.60 -28.26
N GLY A 98 -5.72 11.65 -28.23
CA GLY A 98 -6.14 13.06 -28.22
C GLY A 98 -5.41 13.96 -27.23
N CYS A 99 -4.46 13.42 -26.48
CA CYS A 99 -3.62 14.23 -25.59
C CYS A 99 -2.23 14.42 -26.21
N ASP A 100 -1.83 15.66 -26.38
CA ASP A 100 -0.47 15.99 -26.79
C ASP A 100 0.51 15.66 -25.67
N SER A 101 1.63 15.01 -26.01
CA SER A 101 2.69 14.75 -25.04
C SER A 101 3.29 16.06 -24.54
N PRO A 102 3.44 16.28 -23.23
CA PRO A 102 4.07 17.49 -22.72
C PRO A 102 5.55 17.51 -23.07
N ALA A 103 6.09 18.71 -23.29
CA ALA A 103 7.53 18.92 -23.49
C ALA A 103 8.36 18.65 -22.23
N ARG A 104 7.75 18.47 -21.09
CA ARG A 104 8.37 18.27 -19.78
C ARG A 104 7.72 17.11 -19.05
N ARG A 105 8.47 16.52 -18.10
CA ARG A 105 7.91 15.54 -17.17
C ARG A 105 6.70 16.13 -16.45
N SER A 106 5.65 15.35 -16.34
CA SER A 106 4.42 15.73 -15.66
C SER A 106 4.14 14.79 -14.49
N VAL A 107 3.52 15.33 -13.47
CA VAL A 107 3.11 14.61 -12.28
C VAL A 107 1.60 14.55 -12.23
N ILE A 108 1.09 13.37 -11.98
CA ILE A 108 -0.30 13.16 -11.59
C ILE A 108 -0.32 13.03 -10.08
N GLU A 109 -1.11 13.86 -9.43
CA GLU A 109 -1.41 13.75 -8.02
C GLU A 109 -2.86 13.25 -7.87
N TYR A 110 -3.05 12.17 -7.10
CA TYR A 110 -4.38 11.70 -6.77
C TYR A 110 -4.49 11.42 -5.28
N SER A 111 -5.65 11.73 -4.74
CA SER A 111 -5.92 11.56 -3.32
C SER A 111 -7.30 10.97 -3.10
N GLY A 112 -7.43 10.28 -2.00
CA GLY A 112 -8.69 9.71 -1.57
C GLY A 112 -8.78 9.61 -0.05
N THR A 113 -9.96 9.26 0.42
CA THR A 113 -10.26 9.17 1.85
C THR A 113 -10.85 7.80 2.17
N ILE A 114 -10.33 7.19 3.21
CA ILE A 114 -10.83 5.93 3.76
C ILE A 114 -11.50 6.24 5.09
N ARG A 115 -12.77 5.89 5.21
CA ARG A 115 -13.48 5.97 6.48
C ARG A 115 -13.23 4.69 7.28
N VAL A 116 -12.91 4.83 8.56
CA VAL A 116 -12.77 3.73 9.52
C VAL A 116 -13.78 3.89 10.64
N LEU A 117 -14.24 2.76 11.18
CA LEU A 117 -15.34 2.72 12.16
C LEU A 117 -14.84 2.60 13.59
N GLU A 118 -13.60 2.21 13.79
CA GLU A 118 -13.01 1.96 15.10
C GLU A 118 -11.71 2.74 15.27
N PRO A 119 -11.48 3.32 16.45
CA PRO A 119 -10.19 3.92 16.74
C PRO A 119 -9.09 2.86 16.89
N GLY A 120 -7.85 3.26 16.71
CA GLY A 120 -6.68 2.41 16.88
C GLY A 120 -5.64 2.60 15.80
N ASP A 121 -4.65 1.71 15.79
CA ASP A 121 -3.57 1.73 14.82
C ASP A 121 -3.94 0.92 13.59
N TYR A 122 -3.73 1.51 12.43
CA TYR A 122 -3.97 0.90 11.12
C TYR A 122 -2.67 0.85 10.32
N GLN A 123 -2.33 -0.34 9.84
CA GLN A 123 -1.32 -0.50 8.80
C GLN A 123 -1.94 -0.06 7.48
N VAL A 124 -1.33 0.92 6.81
CA VAL A 124 -1.77 1.38 5.50
C VAL A 124 -0.66 1.15 4.49
N ARG A 125 -0.99 0.43 3.44
CA ARG A 125 -0.09 0.14 2.33
C ARG A 125 -0.65 0.74 1.06
N ILE A 126 0.17 1.47 0.34
CA ILE A 126 -0.20 2.09 -0.94
C ILE A 126 0.57 1.40 -2.06
N PHE A 127 -0.16 0.89 -3.02
CA PHE A 127 0.36 0.28 -4.23
C PHE A 127 0.02 1.15 -5.44
N ASP A 128 0.93 1.20 -6.39
CA ASP A 128 0.76 1.90 -7.64
C ASP A 128 0.98 0.95 -8.82
N ALA A 129 0.15 1.08 -9.84
CA ALA A 129 0.23 0.27 -11.05
C ALA A 129 -0.08 1.08 -12.30
N GLU A 130 0.51 0.66 -13.39
CA GLU A 130 0.19 1.15 -14.73
C GLU A 130 -0.78 0.20 -15.42
N GLY A 131 -1.96 0.69 -15.77
CA GLY A 131 -3.00 -0.11 -16.41
C GLY A 131 -3.35 -1.36 -15.60
N ASN A 132 -3.35 -2.51 -16.26
CA ASN A 132 -3.58 -3.83 -15.66
C ASN A 132 -2.28 -4.51 -15.19
N GLY A 133 -1.17 -3.77 -15.14
CA GLY A 133 0.11 -4.28 -14.69
C GLY A 133 0.13 -4.66 -13.20
N THR A 134 1.22 -5.27 -12.78
CA THR A 134 1.43 -5.68 -11.38
C THR A 134 1.58 -4.44 -10.49
N PRO A 135 0.77 -4.32 -9.42
CA PRO A 135 0.94 -3.24 -8.46
C PRO A 135 2.26 -3.35 -7.69
N HIS A 136 2.94 -2.23 -7.50
CA HIS A 136 4.16 -2.12 -6.71
C HIS A 136 3.88 -1.35 -5.43
N LEU A 137 4.41 -1.82 -4.31
CA LEU A 137 4.32 -1.12 -3.03
C LEU A 137 5.17 0.15 -3.08
N ILE A 138 4.55 1.31 -2.81
CA ILE A 138 5.23 2.60 -2.78
C ILE A 138 5.27 3.23 -1.39
N GLU A 139 4.38 2.82 -0.49
CA GLU A 139 4.34 3.31 0.90
C GLU A 139 3.75 2.24 1.82
N SER A 140 4.31 2.14 3.02
CA SER A 140 3.79 1.28 4.09
C SER A 140 4.01 1.99 5.42
N THR A 141 2.93 2.37 6.09
CA THR A 141 2.98 3.14 7.32
C THR A 141 1.89 2.74 8.29
N ILE A 142 2.11 3.02 9.56
CA ILE A 142 1.09 2.85 10.61
C ILE A 142 0.55 4.24 10.95
N VAL A 143 -0.76 4.40 10.89
CA VAL A 143 -1.45 5.62 11.30
C VAL A 143 -2.36 5.33 12.47
N LYS A 144 -2.39 6.25 13.43
CA LYS A 144 -3.27 6.18 14.59
C LYS A 144 -4.53 6.98 14.33
N VAL A 145 -5.67 6.32 14.44
CA VAL A 145 -7.00 6.93 14.34
C VAL A 145 -7.60 7.07 15.72
N SER A 146 -8.09 8.26 16.02
CA SER A 146 -8.74 8.57 17.30
C SER A 146 -9.91 9.52 17.06
N PHE A 147 -11.04 9.23 17.67
CA PHE A 147 -12.25 10.05 17.62
C PHE A 147 -13.12 9.84 18.85
#